data_9532dec2ad5c383713a83238a5500a07
#
_entry.id   9532dec2ad5c383713a83238a5500a07
#
_cell.length_a   1.000
_cell.length_b   1.000
_cell.length_c   1.000
_cell.angle_alpha   90.00
_cell.angle_beta   90.00
_cell.angle_gamma   90.00
#
_symmetry.space_group_name_H-M   'P 1'
#
loop_
_entity.id
_entity.type
_entity.pdbx_description
1 polymer ?
#
loop_
_entity_poly.entity_id
_entity_poly.type
_entity_poly.pdbx_seq_one_letter_code
_entity_poly.pdbx_strand_id
1 'polypeptide(L)'
;MADTTIEKPVNNGVNVQALLGAREALTKAPEAAQFKWRATVKWVNGTHSRSTVEGFYGLGSEQKHKTQFSFDADHPEVFASEDRGATPVELVLAGLASCLTAGVAAVAQLREIQLRSVSATLEAGMDIRGILGADSDVRNGFDGIKVTYKIDADASADDIKALVAQSQKRSAVYDIITNPTNVTVEVQ
;
A
#
# COMPACT_ATOMS: atom_id res chain seq x y z
N MET A 1 6.79 47.01 15.32
CA MET A 1 6.31 46.47 14.05
C MET A 1 6.18 44.96 14.25
N ALA A 2 4.95 44.48 14.30
CA ALA A 2 4.73 43.03 14.43
C ALA A 2 5.09 42.39 13.08
N ASP A 3 6.06 41.51 13.09
CA ASP A 3 6.44 40.66 11.96
C ASP A 3 5.31 39.66 11.74
N THR A 4 4.39 40.01 10.83
CA THR A 4 3.35 39.07 10.36
C THR A 4 4.02 38.11 9.40
N THR A 5 4.68 37.09 9.94
CA THR A 5 5.05 35.89 9.17
C THR A 5 3.76 35.27 8.63
N ILE A 6 3.47 35.50 7.34
CA ILE A 6 2.41 34.77 6.63
C ILE A 6 2.81 33.32 6.63
N GLU A 7 2.21 32.53 7.54
CA GLU A 7 2.41 31.07 7.51
C GLU A 7 1.97 30.54 6.15
N LYS A 8 2.87 29.85 5.47
CA LYS A 8 2.54 29.21 4.20
C LYS A 8 1.46 28.16 4.46
N PRO A 9 0.40 28.10 3.63
CA PRO A 9 -0.61 27.08 3.79
C PRO A 9 0.03 25.69 3.65
N VAL A 10 -0.42 24.73 4.49
CA VAL A 10 0.04 23.35 4.47
C VAL A 10 -0.16 22.73 3.09
N ASN A 11 0.89 22.13 2.56
CA ASN A 11 0.87 21.46 1.26
C ASN A 11 1.69 20.15 1.30
N ASN A 12 0.99 19.05 1.49
CA ASN A 12 1.55 17.69 1.41
C ASN A 12 1.26 17.03 0.05
N GLY A 13 0.90 17.80 -0.97
CA GLY A 13 0.62 17.31 -2.31
C GLY A 13 -0.76 16.63 -2.49
N VAL A 14 -1.64 16.70 -1.48
CA VAL A 14 -2.97 16.10 -1.53
C VAL A 14 -4.02 17.15 -1.86
N ASN A 15 -4.80 16.93 -2.91
CA ASN A 15 -5.95 17.79 -3.26
C ASN A 15 -7.13 17.46 -2.35
N VAL A 16 -7.25 18.18 -1.23
CA VAL A 16 -8.32 17.99 -0.23
C VAL A 16 -9.71 18.22 -0.80
N GLN A 17 -9.88 19.23 -1.63
CA GLN A 17 -11.20 19.54 -2.22
C GLN A 17 -11.68 18.40 -3.12
N ALA A 18 -10.80 17.87 -3.96
CA ALA A 18 -11.12 16.69 -4.79
C ALA A 18 -11.42 15.45 -3.94
N LEU A 19 -10.65 15.23 -2.86
CA LEU A 19 -10.86 14.10 -1.95
C LEU A 19 -12.22 14.19 -1.23
N LEU A 20 -12.57 15.37 -0.71
CA LEU A 20 -13.84 15.57 -0.02
C LEU A 20 -15.02 15.54 -1.00
N GLY A 21 -14.87 16.12 -2.20
CA GLY A 21 -15.87 16.05 -3.26
C GLY A 21 -16.13 14.61 -3.72
N ALA A 22 -15.09 13.81 -3.91
CA ALA A 22 -15.22 12.40 -4.23
C ALA A 22 -15.95 11.63 -3.11
N ARG A 23 -15.60 11.88 -1.84
CA ARG A 23 -16.28 11.27 -0.70
C ARG A 23 -17.76 11.61 -0.68
N GLU A 24 -18.13 12.87 -0.91
CA GLU A 24 -19.53 13.30 -0.95
C GLU A 24 -20.28 12.67 -2.12
N ALA A 25 -19.70 12.67 -3.32
CA ALA A 25 -20.29 12.08 -4.51
C ALA A 25 -20.56 10.56 -4.33
N LEU A 26 -19.57 9.82 -3.82
CA LEU A 26 -19.69 8.37 -3.59
C LEU A 26 -20.60 8.02 -2.40
N THR A 27 -20.80 8.94 -1.47
CA THR A 27 -21.83 8.76 -0.42
C THR A 27 -23.23 8.85 -1.00
N LYS A 28 -23.44 9.70 -2.02
CA LYS A 28 -24.73 9.88 -2.71
C LYS A 28 -25.00 8.80 -3.77
N ALA A 29 -23.94 8.20 -4.31
CA ALA A 29 -23.99 7.17 -5.35
C ALA A 29 -23.11 5.96 -4.95
N PRO A 30 -23.52 5.13 -3.95
CA PRO A 30 -22.71 4.05 -3.42
C PRO A 30 -22.39 2.96 -4.46
N GLU A 31 -23.22 2.79 -5.49
CA GLU A 31 -22.95 1.90 -6.62
C GLU A 31 -21.71 2.33 -7.42
N ALA A 32 -21.41 3.62 -7.51
CA ALA A 32 -20.21 4.15 -8.15
C ALA A 32 -18.94 3.92 -7.30
N ALA A 33 -19.09 3.63 -6.01
CA ALA A 33 -17.97 3.31 -5.12
C ALA A 33 -17.48 1.85 -5.25
N GLN A 34 -18.12 1.04 -6.10
CA GLN A 34 -17.68 -0.34 -6.37
C GLN A 34 -16.52 -0.34 -7.34
N PHE A 35 -15.35 -0.78 -6.86
CA PHE A 35 -14.12 -0.85 -7.66
C PHE A 35 -13.68 -2.31 -7.84
N LYS A 36 -13.10 -2.62 -9.01
CA LYS A 36 -12.43 -3.89 -9.29
C LYS A 36 -11.03 -3.60 -9.78
N TRP A 37 -10.05 -3.90 -8.93
CA TRP A 37 -8.63 -3.76 -9.26
C TRP A 37 -8.14 -5.01 -10.00
N ARG A 38 -7.17 -4.84 -10.91
CA ARG A 38 -6.65 -5.93 -11.75
C ARG A 38 -5.15 -5.84 -11.86
N ALA A 39 -4.51 -6.99 -11.85
CA ALA A 39 -3.13 -7.17 -12.26
C ALA A 39 -3.05 -8.43 -13.13
N THR A 40 -2.19 -8.40 -14.14
CA THR A 40 -1.88 -9.57 -14.97
C THR A 40 -0.44 -9.95 -14.73
N VAL A 41 -0.19 -11.23 -14.52
CA VAL A 41 1.15 -11.77 -14.31
C VAL A 41 1.48 -12.78 -15.41
N LYS A 42 2.66 -12.65 -16.00
CA LYS A 42 3.19 -13.62 -16.96
C LYS A 42 4.46 -14.24 -16.42
N TRP A 43 4.51 -15.56 -16.44
CA TRP A 43 5.73 -16.31 -16.18
C TRP A 43 6.76 -16.00 -17.28
N VAL A 44 8.02 -15.82 -16.88
CA VAL A 44 9.14 -15.54 -17.78
C VAL A 44 10.07 -16.75 -17.88
N ASN A 45 10.66 -17.12 -16.75
CA ASN A 45 11.55 -18.29 -16.66
C ASN A 45 11.79 -18.63 -15.17
N GLY A 46 11.98 -19.90 -14.82
CA GLY A 46 12.26 -20.30 -13.44
C GLY A 46 11.17 -19.79 -12.48
N THR A 47 11.57 -18.99 -11.50
CA THR A 47 10.68 -18.31 -10.55
C THR A 47 10.38 -16.87 -10.94
N HIS A 48 11.00 -16.38 -12.02
CA HIS A 48 10.82 -15.02 -12.53
C HIS A 48 9.46 -14.85 -13.21
N SER A 49 8.73 -13.84 -12.81
CA SER A 49 7.47 -13.40 -13.42
C SER A 49 7.45 -11.89 -13.61
N ARG A 50 6.67 -11.43 -14.58
CA ARG A 50 6.43 -10.01 -14.85
C ARG A 50 4.97 -9.67 -14.68
N SER A 51 4.71 -8.72 -13.80
CA SER A 51 3.38 -8.17 -13.54
C SER A 51 3.15 -6.90 -14.33
N THR A 52 1.90 -6.69 -14.75
CA THR A 52 1.42 -5.46 -15.39
C THR A 52 0.12 -5.01 -14.75
N VAL A 53 -0.01 -3.69 -14.54
CA VAL A 53 -1.22 -3.02 -14.06
C VAL A 53 -1.54 -1.89 -15.04
N GLU A 54 -2.72 -1.94 -15.66
CA GLU A 54 -3.10 -0.97 -16.71
C GLU A 54 -4.46 -0.32 -16.43
N GLY A 55 -5.47 -1.12 -16.13
CA GLY A 55 -6.84 -0.64 -15.98
C GLY A 55 -7.55 -1.26 -14.79
N PHE A 56 -8.64 -0.63 -14.40
CA PHE A 56 -9.52 -1.05 -13.32
C PHE A 56 -10.96 -0.64 -13.63
N TYR A 57 -11.95 -1.28 -13.00
CA TYR A 57 -13.32 -0.79 -13.02
C TYR A 57 -13.55 0.10 -11.79
N GLY A 58 -14.23 1.23 -11.97
CA GLY A 58 -14.61 2.14 -10.91
C GLY A 58 -15.44 3.29 -11.44
N LEU A 59 -16.15 3.98 -10.57
CA LEU A 59 -17.06 5.07 -10.94
C LEU A 59 -18.08 4.67 -12.02
N GLY A 60 -18.52 3.41 -11.99
CA GLY A 60 -19.51 2.87 -12.93
C GLY A 60 -18.99 2.50 -14.32
N SER A 61 -17.69 2.60 -14.59
CA SER A 61 -17.10 2.30 -15.90
C SER A 61 -15.65 1.80 -15.83
N GLU A 62 -15.15 1.31 -16.97
CA GLU A 62 -13.74 0.94 -17.10
C GLU A 62 -12.86 2.20 -17.12
N GLN A 63 -11.81 2.17 -16.31
CA GLN A 63 -10.82 3.23 -16.14
C GLN A 63 -9.44 2.73 -16.56
N LYS A 64 -8.55 3.67 -16.91
CA LYS A 64 -7.15 3.37 -17.21
C LYS A 64 -6.23 4.28 -16.39
N HIS A 65 -5.10 3.73 -15.97
CA HIS A 65 -3.99 4.55 -15.50
C HIS A 65 -3.44 5.41 -16.65
N LYS A 66 -2.75 6.50 -16.32
CA LYS A 66 -2.08 7.35 -17.32
C LYS A 66 -1.05 6.57 -18.13
N THR A 67 -0.42 5.58 -17.52
CA THR A 67 0.54 4.67 -18.13
C THR A 67 0.32 3.26 -17.61
N GLN A 68 0.78 2.26 -18.36
CA GLN A 68 0.91 0.91 -17.84
C GLN A 68 2.09 0.85 -16.86
N PHE A 69 1.88 0.27 -15.70
CA PHE A 69 2.95 -0.04 -14.74
C PHE A 69 3.36 -1.50 -14.90
N SER A 70 4.67 -1.74 -14.81
CA SER A 70 5.22 -3.09 -14.84
C SER A 70 6.30 -3.25 -13.77
N PHE A 71 6.37 -4.44 -13.19
CA PHE A 71 7.41 -4.81 -12.25
C PHE A 71 7.68 -6.31 -12.32
N ASP A 72 8.93 -6.68 -12.03
CA ASP A 72 9.38 -8.06 -11.99
C ASP A 72 9.33 -8.59 -10.55
N ALA A 73 9.02 -9.88 -10.42
CA ALA A 73 9.12 -10.62 -9.18
C ALA A 73 9.96 -11.88 -9.43
N ASP A 74 10.86 -12.18 -8.50
CA ASP A 74 11.73 -13.35 -8.55
C ASP A 74 12.11 -13.75 -7.11
N HIS A 75 12.86 -14.83 -6.97
CA HIS A 75 13.47 -15.19 -5.69
C HIS A 75 14.99 -14.90 -5.71
N PRO A 76 15.62 -14.67 -4.55
CA PRO A 76 17.06 -14.46 -4.45
C PRO A 76 17.83 -15.76 -4.77
N GLU A 77 19.10 -15.61 -5.13
CA GLU A 77 19.99 -16.74 -5.54
C GLU A 77 20.04 -17.86 -4.51
N VAL A 78 19.88 -17.56 -3.22
CA VAL A 78 19.83 -18.59 -2.14
C VAL A 78 18.69 -19.58 -2.31
N PHE A 79 17.67 -19.26 -3.10
CA PHE A 79 16.57 -20.15 -3.49
C PHE A 79 16.73 -20.75 -4.89
N ALA A 80 17.95 -20.80 -5.41
CA ALA A 80 18.27 -21.31 -6.75
C ALA A 80 17.57 -20.54 -7.88
N SER A 81 17.45 -19.24 -7.72
CA SER A 81 16.84 -18.29 -8.64
C SER A 81 17.85 -17.27 -9.14
N GLU A 82 17.43 -16.33 -10.00
CA GLU A 82 18.33 -15.38 -10.66
C GLU A 82 18.30 -13.96 -10.06
N ASP A 83 17.47 -13.73 -9.02
CA ASP A 83 17.33 -12.44 -8.31
C ASP A 83 17.02 -11.25 -9.25
N ARG A 84 16.07 -11.45 -10.17
CA ARG A 84 15.70 -10.45 -11.20
C ARG A 84 14.62 -9.47 -10.74
N GLY A 85 14.10 -9.62 -9.55
CA GLY A 85 13.05 -8.78 -8.97
C GLY A 85 12.86 -9.03 -7.49
N ALA A 86 12.10 -8.15 -6.83
CA ALA A 86 11.74 -8.35 -5.44
C ALA A 86 10.92 -9.64 -5.26
N THR A 87 11.08 -10.30 -4.12
CA THR A 87 10.26 -11.48 -3.84
C THR A 87 8.78 -11.11 -3.73
N PRO A 88 7.85 -12.02 -4.10
CA PRO A 88 6.42 -11.75 -3.94
C PRO A 88 6.03 -11.31 -2.53
N VAL A 89 6.66 -11.84 -1.49
CA VAL A 89 6.39 -11.45 -0.09
C VAL A 89 6.88 -10.04 0.23
N GLU A 90 8.00 -9.60 -0.36
CA GLU A 90 8.48 -8.20 -0.25
C GLU A 90 7.56 -7.22 -0.97
N LEU A 91 6.95 -7.62 -2.09
CA LEU A 91 5.93 -6.81 -2.77
C LEU A 91 4.69 -6.60 -1.89
N VAL A 92 4.30 -7.60 -1.09
CA VAL A 92 3.23 -7.45 -0.08
C VAL A 92 3.63 -6.41 0.97
N LEU A 93 4.87 -6.45 1.49
CA LEU A 93 5.37 -5.45 2.44
C LEU A 93 5.42 -4.05 1.82
N ALA A 94 5.91 -3.93 0.59
CA ALA A 94 5.95 -2.66 -0.14
C ALA A 94 4.53 -2.10 -0.38
N GLY A 95 3.57 -2.94 -0.72
CA GLY A 95 2.17 -2.57 -0.87
C GLY A 95 1.57 -2.04 0.43
N LEU A 96 1.84 -2.72 1.55
CA LEU A 96 1.39 -2.28 2.87
C LEU A 96 2.02 -0.93 3.26
N ALA A 97 3.34 -0.80 3.10
CA ALA A 97 4.07 0.44 3.39
C ALA A 97 3.52 1.62 2.58
N SER A 98 3.31 1.42 1.28
CA SER A 98 2.80 2.45 0.37
C SER A 98 1.38 2.90 0.74
N CYS A 99 0.48 1.95 1.03
CA CYS A 99 -0.89 2.25 1.43
C CYS A 99 -0.97 3.04 2.74
N LEU A 100 -0.20 2.61 3.75
CA LEU A 100 -0.13 3.30 5.04
C LEU A 100 0.49 4.69 4.90
N THR A 101 1.57 4.86 4.14
CA THR A 101 2.24 6.15 3.95
C THR A 101 1.36 7.15 3.19
N ALA A 102 0.64 6.69 2.16
CA ALA A 102 -0.35 7.53 1.46
C ALA A 102 -1.46 8.00 2.41
N GLY A 103 -1.91 7.12 3.30
CA GLY A 103 -2.87 7.46 4.35
C GLY A 103 -2.36 8.51 5.32
N VAL A 104 -1.09 8.42 5.76
CA VAL A 104 -0.44 9.44 6.60
C VAL A 104 -0.46 10.80 5.92
N ALA A 105 -0.07 10.88 4.64
CA ALA A 105 -0.05 12.13 3.88
C ALA A 105 -1.46 12.75 3.74
N ALA A 106 -2.47 11.92 3.43
CA ALA A 106 -3.84 12.37 3.29
C ALA A 106 -4.43 12.89 4.61
N VAL A 107 -4.17 12.17 5.72
CA VAL A 107 -4.65 12.59 7.05
C VAL A 107 -3.93 13.84 7.52
N ALA A 108 -2.62 13.95 7.32
CA ALA A 108 -1.84 15.13 7.67
C ALA A 108 -2.35 16.37 6.94
N GLN A 109 -2.61 16.26 5.63
CA GLN A 109 -3.19 17.35 4.85
C GLN A 109 -4.56 17.77 5.36
N LEU A 110 -5.44 16.81 5.71
CA LEU A 110 -6.77 17.09 6.25
C LEU A 110 -6.75 17.73 7.65
N ARG A 111 -5.68 17.51 8.41
CA ARG A 111 -5.48 18.08 9.75
C ARG A 111 -4.60 19.33 9.74
N GLU A 112 -4.24 19.83 8.56
CA GLU A 112 -3.38 20.99 8.39
C GLU A 112 -2.00 20.84 9.07
N ILE A 113 -1.45 19.62 9.08
CA ILE A 113 -0.12 19.30 9.59
C ILE A 113 0.84 19.21 8.39
N GLN A 114 1.87 20.07 8.37
CA GLN A 114 2.90 20.01 7.32
C GLN A 114 3.86 18.87 7.60
N LEU A 115 3.97 17.94 6.65
CA LEU A 115 5.00 16.90 6.63
C LEU A 115 6.27 17.45 5.98
N ARG A 116 7.44 17.14 6.55
CA ARG A 116 8.75 17.37 5.95
C ARG A 116 9.34 16.09 5.39
N SER A 117 9.20 14.99 6.13
CA SER A 117 9.57 13.66 5.62
C SER A 117 8.76 12.56 6.28
N VAL A 118 8.52 11.49 5.51
CA VAL A 118 7.92 10.25 5.99
C VAL A 118 8.68 9.09 5.41
N SER A 119 9.15 8.19 6.25
CA SER A 119 9.69 6.90 5.82
C SER A 119 9.14 5.79 6.69
N ALA A 120 8.90 4.63 6.09
CA ALA A 120 8.46 3.42 6.77
C ALA A 120 9.41 2.28 6.45
N THR A 121 9.83 1.54 7.46
CA THR A 121 10.54 0.28 7.31
C THR A 121 9.64 -0.83 7.81
N LEU A 122 9.48 -1.87 7.02
CA LEU A 122 8.71 -3.05 7.37
C LEU A 122 9.65 -4.25 7.50
N GLU A 123 9.45 -5.01 8.57
CA GLU A 123 10.16 -6.25 8.84
C GLU A 123 9.15 -7.34 9.13
N ALA A 124 9.33 -8.51 8.54
CA ALA A 124 8.48 -9.67 8.74
C ALA A 124 9.32 -10.95 8.73
N GLY A 125 9.09 -11.82 9.69
CA GLY A 125 9.71 -13.14 9.76
C GLY A 125 8.82 -14.20 9.14
N MET A 126 9.43 -15.24 8.57
CA MET A 126 8.77 -16.46 8.16
C MET A 126 9.73 -17.64 8.21
N ASP A 127 9.21 -18.81 8.50
CA ASP A 127 9.96 -20.06 8.39
C ASP A 127 9.73 -20.65 7.00
N ILE A 128 10.79 -20.70 6.20
CA ILE A 128 10.71 -21.15 4.81
C ILE A 128 10.50 -22.65 4.64
N ARG A 129 10.63 -23.46 5.71
CA ARG A 129 10.38 -24.91 5.63
C ARG A 129 8.95 -25.22 5.17
N GLY A 130 7.99 -24.38 5.52
CA GLY A 130 6.61 -24.53 5.05
C GLY A 130 6.51 -24.43 3.53
N ILE A 131 6.96 -23.33 2.92
CA ILE A 131 6.88 -23.13 1.48
C ILE A 131 7.74 -24.09 0.67
N LEU A 132 8.82 -24.62 1.26
CA LEU A 132 9.65 -25.67 0.64
C LEU A 132 9.05 -27.07 0.76
N GLY A 133 7.94 -27.24 1.48
CA GLY A 133 7.34 -28.54 1.74
C GLY A 133 8.18 -29.45 2.64
N ALA A 134 9.11 -28.88 3.40
CA ALA A 134 10.00 -29.63 4.30
C ALA A 134 9.31 -29.96 5.65
N ASP A 135 8.29 -29.19 6.04
CA ASP A 135 7.54 -29.36 7.27
C ASP A 135 6.10 -28.86 7.10
N SER A 136 5.14 -29.76 7.11
CA SER A 136 3.72 -29.46 6.88
C SER A 136 3.06 -28.70 8.05
N ASP A 137 3.66 -28.74 9.23
CA ASP A 137 3.13 -28.05 10.42
C ASP A 137 3.61 -26.59 10.49
N VAL A 138 4.53 -26.19 9.62
CA VAL A 138 5.04 -24.84 9.51
C VAL A 138 4.15 -23.99 8.60
N ARG A 139 3.73 -22.82 9.12
CA ARG A 139 2.96 -21.84 8.36
C ARG A 139 3.74 -21.30 7.16
N ASN A 140 3.09 -21.17 6.00
CA ASN A 140 3.71 -20.65 4.77
C ASN A 140 3.85 -19.12 4.71
N GLY A 141 3.21 -18.38 5.59
CA GLY A 141 3.22 -16.92 5.59
C GLY A 141 4.03 -16.32 6.74
N PHE A 142 4.00 -15.00 6.83
CA PHE A 142 4.67 -14.28 7.92
C PHE A 142 4.12 -14.63 9.29
N ASP A 143 5.01 -14.69 10.28
CA ASP A 143 4.64 -14.81 11.70
C ASP A 143 4.03 -13.51 12.23
N GLY A 144 4.52 -12.38 11.71
CA GLY A 144 4.06 -11.04 12.02
C GLY A 144 4.76 -10.01 11.14
N ILE A 145 4.19 -8.82 11.06
CA ILE A 145 4.75 -7.69 10.33
C ILE A 145 4.91 -6.54 11.31
N LYS A 146 6.14 -6.03 11.45
CA LYS A 146 6.45 -4.82 12.20
C LYS A 146 6.64 -3.66 11.25
N VAL A 147 5.89 -2.58 11.46
CA VAL A 147 6.02 -1.32 10.72
C VAL A 147 6.65 -0.28 11.63
N THR A 148 7.78 0.29 11.22
CA THR A 148 8.48 1.36 11.94
C THR A 148 8.49 2.62 11.08
N TYR A 149 7.89 3.70 11.60
CA TYR A 149 7.88 5.01 10.96
C TYR A 149 8.96 5.94 11.51
N LYS A 150 9.54 6.73 10.60
CA LYS A 150 10.25 7.96 10.91
C LYS A 150 9.51 9.09 10.22
N ILE A 151 8.92 10.00 11.00
CA ILE A 151 8.11 11.12 10.51
C ILE A 151 8.68 12.41 11.07
N ASP A 152 8.97 13.36 10.20
CA ASP A 152 9.28 14.74 10.53
C ASP A 152 8.13 15.62 10.03
N ALA A 153 7.49 16.33 10.96
CA ALA A 153 6.29 17.12 10.71
C ALA A 153 6.17 18.28 11.71
N ASP A 154 5.37 19.28 11.36
CA ASP A 154 5.02 20.38 12.26
C ASP A 154 3.86 19.96 13.20
N ALA A 155 4.15 18.98 14.07
CA ALA A 155 3.19 18.41 14.99
C ALA A 155 3.85 17.79 16.21
N SER A 156 3.08 17.62 17.27
CA SER A 156 3.53 16.88 18.45
C SER A 156 3.72 15.38 18.15
N ALA A 157 4.48 14.68 19.01
CA ALA A 157 4.65 13.24 18.91
C ALA A 157 3.30 12.48 18.99
N ASP A 158 2.36 13.00 19.78
CA ASP A 158 1.04 12.38 19.95
C ASP A 158 0.14 12.62 18.72
N ASP A 159 0.22 13.79 18.07
CA ASP A 159 -0.45 14.05 16.81
C ASP A 159 0.09 13.13 15.72
N ILE A 160 1.41 12.93 15.64
CA ILE A 160 2.04 12.00 14.70
C ILE A 160 1.54 10.57 14.92
N LYS A 161 1.47 10.10 16.17
CA LYS A 161 0.88 8.79 16.50
C LYS A 161 -0.57 8.70 16.03
N ALA A 162 -1.36 9.75 16.25
CA ALA A 162 -2.75 9.81 15.84
C ALA A 162 -2.92 9.82 14.31
N LEU A 163 -1.99 10.43 13.55
CA LEU A 163 -1.95 10.35 12.08
C LEU A 163 -1.77 8.89 11.62
N VAL A 164 -0.76 8.22 12.18
CA VAL A 164 -0.45 6.83 11.83
C VAL A 164 -1.61 5.90 12.17
N ALA A 165 -2.19 6.02 13.37
CA ALA A 165 -3.34 5.22 13.79
C ALA A 165 -4.56 5.42 12.87
N GLN A 166 -4.82 6.65 12.44
CA GLN A 166 -5.91 6.93 11.51
C GLN A 166 -5.64 6.39 10.10
N SER A 167 -4.40 6.47 9.63
CA SER A 167 -3.98 5.86 8.37
C SER A 167 -4.17 4.34 8.42
N GLN A 168 -3.69 3.68 9.46
CA GLN A 168 -3.85 2.24 9.66
C GLN A 168 -5.33 1.83 9.61
N LYS A 169 -6.21 2.52 10.33
CA LYS A 169 -7.65 2.25 10.38
C LYS A 169 -8.34 2.31 9.00
N ARG A 170 -7.76 3.05 8.03
CA ARG A 170 -8.34 3.28 6.70
C ARG A 170 -7.56 2.61 5.58
N SER A 171 -6.51 1.85 5.91
CA SER A 171 -5.68 1.20 4.91
C SER A 171 -6.33 -0.07 4.39
N ALA A 172 -6.65 -0.10 3.10
CA ALA A 172 -7.20 -1.30 2.45
C ALA A 172 -6.21 -2.47 2.48
N VAL A 173 -4.91 -2.22 2.29
CA VAL A 173 -3.89 -3.28 2.32
C VAL A 173 -3.71 -3.82 3.74
N TYR A 174 -3.76 -2.96 4.76
CA TYR A 174 -3.77 -3.41 6.15
C TYR A 174 -4.97 -4.32 6.43
N ASP A 175 -6.16 -3.92 5.98
CA ASP A 175 -7.38 -4.72 6.13
C ASP A 175 -7.26 -6.09 5.45
N ILE A 176 -6.80 -6.13 4.18
CA ILE A 176 -6.59 -7.38 3.42
C ILE A 176 -5.65 -8.34 4.15
N ILE A 177 -4.58 -7.82 4.79
CA ILE A 177 -3.57 -8.65 5.47
C ILE A 177 -4.05 -9.15 6.83
N THR A 178 -4.83 -8.34 7.56
CA THR A 178 -5.23 -8.64 8.94
C THR A 178 -6.59 -9.32 9.05
N ASN A 179 -7.39 -9.29 7.98
CA ASN A 179 -8.69 -9.97 7.92
C ASN A 179 -8.69 -11.02 6.80
N PRO A 180 -9.40 -12.13 6.97
CA PRO A 180 -9.52 -13.15 5.94
C PRO A 180 -10.17 -12.57 4.66
N THR A 181 -9.47 -12.70 3.54
CA THR A 181 -9.99 -12.34 2.21
C THR A 181 -10.17 -13.63 1.41
N ASN A 182 -11.36 -13.84 0.85
CA ASN A 182 -11.61 -15.01 0.02
C ASN A 182 -10.77 -14.96 -1.25
N VAL A 183 -10.05 -16.05 -1.51
CA VAL A 183 -9.26 -16.23 -2.73
C VAL A 183 -9.77 -17.46 -3.46
N THR A 184 -10.18 -17.28 -4.72
CA THR A 184 -10.58 -18.37 -5.61
C THR A 184 -9.52 -18.54 -6.70
N VAL A 185 -9.07 -19.76 -6.92
CA VAL A 185 -8.12 -20.09 -7.99
C VAL A 185 -8.80 -21.01 -8.99
N GLU A 186 -8.81 -20.62 -10.25
CA GLU A 186 -9.41 -21.38 -11.35
C GLU A 186 -8.37 -21.62 -12.46
N VAL A 187 -8.43 -22.79 -13.10
CA VAL A 187 -7.63 -23.14 -14.27
C VAL A 187 -8.55 -23.21 -15.48
N GLN A 188 -8.16 -22.52 -16.56
CA GLN A 188 -8.90 -22.50 -17.82
C GLN A 188 -8.22 -23.40 -18.86
#